data_91663d34260567e9add7b2250bedcfc6
#
_entry.id   91663d34260567e9add7b2250bedcfc6
#
_cell.length_a   1.000
_cell.length_b   1.000
_cell.length_c   1.000
_cell.angle_alpha   90.00
_cell.angle_beta   90.00
_cell.angle_gamma   90.00
#
_symmetry.space_group_name_H-M   'P 1'
#
loop_
_entity.id
_entity.type
_entity.pdbx_description
1 polymer ?
#
loop_
_entity_poly.entity_id
_entity_poly.type
_entity_poly.pdbx_seq_one_letter_code
_entity_poly.pdbx_strand_id
1 'polypeptide(L)'
;PTSRLALWEEVRRLNSELGTTVFLTTQYLEEADELAGRIAIIDHGRLVREGSPTDLKSTVGSPTLRVDVDPVFLDSARRVLVGFGPERPAREGRCAIGLDGGATRVAAVVRALDDAGVTVSHLELDLPSLDDVFADATGRRLEGAEK
;
A
#
# COMPACT_ATOMS: atom_id res chain seq x y z
N PRO A 1 1.24 -6.65 -22.20
CA PRO A 1 1.16 -5.43 -21.36
C PRO A 1 0.36 -4.31 -22.04
N THR A 2 0.67 -3.96 -23.29
CA THR A 2 0.04 -2.83 -24.01
C THR A 2 -1.46 -3.04 -24.26
N SER A 3 -1.88 -4.26 -24.58
CA SER A 3 -3.28 -4.61 -24.82
C SER A 3 -4.14 -4.57 -23.57
N ARG A 4 -3.57 -4.91 -22.41
CA ARG A 4 -4.26 -4.89 -21.11
C ARG A 4 -4.54 -3.46 -20.68
N LEU A 5 -3.57 -2.56 -20.80
CA LEU A 5 -3.76 -1.14 -20.50
C LEU A 5 -4.80 -0.49 -21.41
N ALA A 6 -4.79 -0.78 -22.70
CA ALA A 6 -5.79 -0.29 -23.64
C ALA A 6 -7.22 -0.77 -23.32
N LEU A 7 -7.35 -2.02 -22.83
CA LEU A 7 -8.63 -2.55 -22.34
C LEU A 7 -9.09 -1.80 -21.08
N TRP A 8 -8.20 -1.52 -20.15
CA TRP A 8 -8.52 -0.76 -18.94
C TRP A 8 -8.97 0.66 -19.24
N GLU A 9 -8.33 1.32 -20.20
CA GLU A 9 -8.74 2.65 -20.68
C GLU A 9 -10.15 2.62 -21.26
N GLU A 10 -10.46 1.62 -22.08
CA GLU A 10 -11.80 1.46 -22.67
C GLU A 10 -12.87 1.20 -21.60
N VAL A 11 -12.58 0.35 -20.61
CA VAL A 11 -13.49 0.11 -19.49
C VAL A 11 -13.76 1.39 -18.70
N ARG A 12 -12.72 2.20 -18.42
CA ARG A 12 -12.87 3.52 -17.77
C ARG A 12 -13.74 4.45 -18.61
N ARG A 13 -13.50 4.50 -19.94
CA ARG A 13 -14.27 5.33 -20.85
C ARG A 13 -15.74 4.97 -20.86
N LEU A 14 -16.08 3.68 -20.96
CA LEU A 14 -17.45 3.18 -20.90
C LEU A 14 -18.16 3.60 -19.61
N ASN A 15 -17.48 3.53 -18.50
CA ASN A 15 -18.06 3.90 -17.21
C ASN A 15 -18.17 5.41 -17.04
N SER A 16 -17.08 6.19 -17.28
CA SER A 16 -17.03 7.62 -16.97
C SER A 16 -17.73 8.50 -18.01
N GLU A 17 -17.61 8.16 -19.31
CA GLU A 17 -18.15 8.98 -20.39
C GLU A 17 -19.57 8.57 -20.79
N LEU A 18 -19.83 7.25 -20.80
CA LEU A 18 -21.13 6.73 -21.24
C LEU A 18 -22.07 6.35 -20.08
N GLY A 19 -21.61 6.49 -18.84
CA GLY A 19 -22.39 6.16 -17.65
C GLY A 19 -22.73 4.66 -17.53
N THR A 20 -22.01 3.79 -18.23
CA THR A 20 -22.24 2.35 -18.23
C THR A 20 -21.79 1.76 -16.91
N THR A 21 -22.65 1.02 -16.23
CA THR A 21 -22.25 0.22 -15.07
C THR A 21 -21.46 -1.01 -15.54
N VAL A 22 -20.25 -1.16 -15.07
CA VAL A 22 -19.37 -2.29 -15.38
C VAL A 22 -19.29 -3.20 -14.16
N PHE A 23 -19.63 -4.47 -14.35
CA PHE A 23 -19.43 -5.51 -13.35
C PHE A 23 -18.26 -6.39 -13.78
N LEU A 24 -17.18 -6.38 -12.98
CA LEU A 24 -15.95 -7.10 -13.27
C LEU A 24 -15.73 -8.21 -12.25
N THR A 25 -15.44 -9.42 -12.73
CA THR A 25 -14.90 -10.50 -11.89
C THR A 25 -13.48 -10.79 -12.30
N THR A 26 -12.57 -10.77 -11.37
CA THR A 26 -11.15 -11.01 -11.61
C THR A 26 -10.49 -11.67 -10.39
N GLN A 27 -9.42 -12.41 -10.64
CA GLN A 27 -8.49 -12.85 -9.61
C GLN A 27 -7.25 -11.93 -9.51
N TYR A 28 -7.13 -10.96 -10.41
CA TYR A 28 -6.02 -10.01 -10.46
C TYR A 28 -6.40 -8.76 -9.66
N LEU A 29 -5.88 -8.65 -8.46
CA LEU A 29 -6.21 -7.55 -7.53
C LEU A 29 -5.76 -6.20 -8.05
N GLU A 30 -4.71 -6.15 -8.87
CA GLU A 30 -4.28 -4.94 -9.56
C GLU A 30 -5.37 -4.38 -10.50
N GLU A 31 -6.10 -5.25 -11.22
CA GLU A 31 -7.22 -4.82 -12.06
C GLU A 31 -8.38 -4.26 -11.23
N ALA A 32 -8.68 -4.92 -10.12
CA ALA A 32 -9.70 -4.43 -9.20
C ALA A 32 -9.32 -3.07 -8.60
N ASP A 33 -8.06 -2.89 -8.20
CA ASP A 33 -7.55 -1.63 -7.63
C ASP A 33 -7.61 -0.47 -8.62
N GLU A 34 -7.30 -0.75 -9.89
CA GLU A 34 -7.25 0.26 -10.94
C GLU A 34 -8.61 0.64 -11.53
N LEU A 35 -9.55 -0.29 -11.58
CA LEU A 35 -10.80 -0.11 -12.33
C LEU A 35 -12.03 0.03 -11.45
N ALA A 36 -12.04 -0.57 -10.26
CA ALA A 36 -13.26 -0.67 -9.47
C ALA A 36 -13.42 0.52 -8.52
N GLY A 37 -14.59 1.17 -8.55
CA GLY A 37 -15.00 2.11 -7.51
C GLY A 37 -15.48 1.40 -6.24
N ARG A 38 -15.90 0.14 -6.35
CA ARG A 38 -16.36 -0.71 -5.24
C ARG A 38 -15.94 -2.16 -5.48
N ILE A 39 -15.42 -2.80 -4.46
CA ILE A 39 -14.91 -4.16 -4.50
C ILE A 39 -15.67 -5.01 -3.50
N ALA A 40 -15.99 -6.23 -3.91
CA ALA A 40 -16.53 -7.29 -3.06
C ALA A 40 -15.58 -8.49 -3.11
N ILE A 41 -15.01 -8.86 -1.97
CA ILE A 41 -14.13 -10.04 -1.85
C ILE A 41 -14.99 -11.23 -1.48
N ILE A 42 -14.95 -12.27 -2.31
CA ILE A 42 -15.72 -13.50 -2.13
C ILE A 42 -14.74 -14.64 -1.84
N ASP A 43 -14.99 -15.37 -0.77
CA ASP A 43 -14.25 -16.57 -0.40
C ASP A 43 -15.24 -17.70 -0.04
N HIS A 44 -15.02 -18.89 -0.61
CA HIS A 44 -15.91 -20.06 -0.43
C HIS A 44 -17.41 -19.74 -0.62
N GLY A 45 -17.73 -18.92 -1.63
CA GLY A 45 -19.12 -18.54 -1.95
C GLY A 45 -19.74 -17.53 -0.98
N ARG A 46 -18.96 -16.91 -0.11
CA ARG A 46 -19.42 -15.91 0.86
C ARG A 46 -18.72 -14.57 0.63
N LEU A 47 -19.47 -13.49 0.78
CA LEU A 47 -18.93 -12.15 0.82
C LEU A 47 -18.17 -11.96 2.16
N VAL A 48 -16.86 -11.73 2.10
CA VAL A 48 -16.02 -11.57 3.30
C VAL A 48 -15.64 -10.12 3.58
N ARG A 49 -15.49 -9.29 2.54
CA ARG A 49 -15.23 -7.84 2.64
C ARG A 49 -15.88 -7.10 1.49
N GLU A 50 -16.27 -5.86 1.72
CA GLU A 50 -16.81 -4.99 0.69
C GLU A 50 -16.49 -3.52 1.01
N GLY A 51 -16.16 -2.72 -0.02
CA GLY A 51 -15.87 -1.30 0.13
C GLY A 51 -15.16 -0.71 -1.08
N SER A 52 -14.80 0.57 -1.02
CA SER A 52 -13.88 1.14 -2.01
C SER A 52 -12.48 0.56 -1.84
N PRO A 53 -11.63 0.57 -2.89
CA PRO A 53 -10.23 0.16 -2.77
C PRO A 53 -9.50 0.86 -1.62
N THR A 54 -9.72 2.17 -1.48
CA THR A 54 -9.09 2.98 -0.43
C THR A 54 -9.56 2.57 0.96
N ASP A 55 -10.87 2.39 1.16
CA ASP A 55 -11.42 1.98 2.46
C ASP A 55 -10.91 0.61 2.84
N LEU A 56 -10.93 -0.35 1.91
CA LEU A 56 -10.45 -1.70 2.15
C LEU A 56 -8.97 -1.72 2.54
N LYS A 57 -8.12 -1.00 1.81
CA LYS A 57 -6.69 -0.90 2.11
C LYS A 57 -6.42 -0.27 3.48
N SER A 58 -7.24 0.68 3.90
CA SER A 58 -7.11 1.30 5.22
C SER A 58 -7.38 0.35 6.40
N THR A 59 -8.11 -0.76 6.15
CA THR A 59 -8.42 -1.74 7.20
C THR A 59 -7.23 -2.62 7.60
N VAL A 60 -6.23 -2.76 6.74
CA VAL A 60 -5.09 -3.67 6.96
C VAL A 60 -3.83 -2.98 7.52
N GLY A 61 -3.94 -1.72 7.86
CA GLY A 61 -2.93 -1.00 8.64
C GLY A 61 -2.39 0.25 7.98
N SER A 62 -1.45 0.89 8.69
CA SER A 62 -0.74 2.08 8.22
C SER A 62 0.30 1.71 7.16
N PRO A 63 0.59 2.62 6.21
CA PRO A 63 1.73 2.48 5.31
C PRO A 63 3.02 2.19 6.07
N THR A 64 3.90 1.39 5.48
CA THR A 64 5.23 1.15 6.03
C THR A 64 6.24 2.08 5.38
N LEU A 65 6.84 2.95 6.19
CA LEU A 65 7.95 3.79 5.75
C LEU A 65 9.26 3.06 6.06
N ARG A 66 10.07 2.83 5.02
CA ARG A 66 11.43 2.28 5.12
C ARG A 66 12.45 3.35 4.81
N VAL A 67 13.48 3.42 5.64
CA VAL A 67 14.54 4.41 5.51
C VAL A 67 15.89 3.72 5.61
N ASP A 68 16.71 3.84 4.59
CA ASP A 68 18.07 3.35 4.58
C ASP A 68 19.01 4.49 5.00
N VAL A 69 19.85 4.21 5.97
CA VAL A 69 20.83 5.15 6.52
C VAL A 69 22.18 4.45 6.67
N ASP A 70 23.23 5.25 6.74
CA ASP A 70 24.53 4.70 7.12
C ASP A 70 24.45 4.11 8.54
N PRO A 71 25.10 2.96 8.81
CA PRO A 71 25.09 2.32 10.13
C PRO A 71 25.37 3.25 11.31
N VAL A 72 26.18 4.26 11.13
CA VAL A 72 26.52 5.27 12.17
C VAL A 72 25.27 6.08 12.61
N PHE A 73 24.25 6.21 11.77
CA PHE A 73 23.05 6.96 12.03
C PHE A 73 21.85 6.10 12.49
N LEU A 74 21.95 4.77 12.50
CA LEU A 74 20.83 3.88 12.78
C LEU A 74 20.10 4.20 14.09
N ASP A 75 20.84 4.40 15.19
CA ASP A 75 20.25 4.69 16.49
C ASP A 75 19.59 6.06 16.53
N SER A 76 20.18 7.04 15.84
CA SER A 76 19.59 8.39 15.74
C SER A 76 18.33 8.37 14.87
N ALA A 77 18.36 7.64 13.75
CA ALA A 77 17.19 7.45 12.88
C ALA A 77 16.05 6.77 13.64
N ARG A 78 16.29 5.69 14.37
CA ARG A 78 15.27 5.00 15.17
C ARG A 78 14.62 5.91 16.20
N ARG A 79 15.41 6.69 16.93
CA ARG A 79 14.89 7.66 17.93
C ARG A 79 13.96 8.70 17.32
N VAL A 80 14.25 9.16 16.11
CA VAL A 80 13.39 10.09 15.38
C VAL A 80 12.14 9.39 14.89
N LEU A 81 12.30 8.25 14.24
CA LEU A 81 11.21 7.55 13.56
C LEU A 81 10.14 7.02 14.52
N VAL A 82 10.49 6.61 15.74
CA VAL A 82 9.52 6.13 16.73
C VAL A 82 8.47 7.19 17.11
N GLY A 83 8.77 8.47 16.92
CA GLY A 83 7.81 9.56 17.08
C GLY A 83 6.75 9.67 15.97
N PHE A 84 6.90 8.90 14.89
CA PHE A 84 6.00 8.92 13.74
C PHE A 84 5.19 7.64 13.57
N GLY A 85 5.46 6.62 14.37
CA GLY A 85 4.71 5.38 14.39
C GLY A 85 5.50 4.19 14.90
N PRO A 86 4.86 3.03 15.07
CA PRO A 86 5.47 1.84 15.63
C PRO A 86 6.55 1.26 14.71
N GLU A 87 7.63 0.78 15.32
CA GLU A 87 8.71 0.10 14.61
C GLU A 87 8.20 -1.17 13.91
N ARG A 88 8.72 -1.43 12.72
CA ARG A 88 8.44 -2.62 11.91
C ARG A 88 9.73 -3.41 11.69
N PRO A 89 9.66 -4.72 11.43
CA PRO A 89 10.81 -5.51 11.06
C PRO A 89 11.51 -4.94 9.82
N ALA A 90 12.83 -4.82 9.90
CA ALA A 90 13.67 -4.34 8.82
C ALA A 90 14.98 -5.12 8.78
N ARG A 91 15.64 -5.15 7.60
CA ARG A 91 16.98 -5.73 7.47
C ARG A 91 18.03 -4.78 8.05
N GLU A 92 19.24 -5.32 8.19
CA GLU A 92 20.42 -4.56 8.65
C GLU A 92 20.66 -3.31 7.78
N GLY A 93 20.99 -2.19 8.42
CA GLY A 93 21.19 -0.90 7.74
C GLY A 93 19.91 -0.14 7.37
N ARG A 94 18.73 -0.69 7.71
CA ARG A 94 17.43 -0.11 7.38
C ARG A 94 16.58 0.08 8.64
N CYS A 95 15.86 1.18 8.73
CA CYS A 95 14.78 1.39 9.70
C CYS A 95 13.43 1.26 8.99
N ALA A 96 12.43 0.74 9.69
CA ALA A 96 11.07 0.70 9.18
C ALA A 96 10.06 1.01 10.29
N ILE A 97 9.04 1.80 9.95
CA ILE A 97 7.93 2.13 10.85
C ILE A 97 6.59 2.01 10.13
N GLY A 98 5.53 1.72 10.87
CA GLY A 98 4.18 1.96 10.42
C GLY A 98 3.90 3.46 10.53
N LEU A 99 3.74 4.16 9.40
CA LEU A 99 3.64 5.62 9.39
C LEU A 99 2.24 6.10 9.77
N ASP A 100 2.09 6.62 10.96
CA ASP A 100 0.83 7.19 11.43
C ASP A 100 0.49 8.46 10.64
N GLY A 101 -0.77 8.56 10.20
CA GLY A 101 -1.22 9.65 9.34
C GLY A 101 -0.86 9.51 7.86
N GLY A 102 -0.24 8.38 7.47
CA GLY A 102 -0.04 8.00 6.09
C GLY A 102 0.97 8.87 5.31
N ALA A 103 0.87 8.83 3.98
CA ALA A 103 1.84 9.46 3.06
C ALA A 103 2.03 10.97 3.27
N THR A 104 1.02 11.67 3.79
CA THR A 104 1.08 13.12 4.06
C THR A 104 2.13 13.48 5.12
N ARG A 105 2.54 12.53 5.97
CA ARG A 105 3.52 12.71 7.03
C ARG A 105 4.97 12.53 6.57
N VAL A 106 5.22 11.99 5.37
CA VAL A 106 6.58 11.71 4.86
C VAL A 106 7.47 12.95 4.90
N ALA A 107 6.96 14.10 4.47
CA ALA A 107 7.73 15.35 4.49
C ALA A 107 8.14 15.79 5.91
N ALA A 108 7.30 15.51 6.91
CA ALA A 108 7.63 15.80 8.31
C ALA A 108 8.72 14.85 8.83
N VAL A 109 8.67 13.57 8.45
CA VAL A 109 9.71 12.59 8.79
C VAL A 109 11.05 12.99 8.22
N VAL A 110 11.09 13.36 6.92
CA VAL A 110 12.35 13.77 6.26
C VAL A 110 12.95 14.98 6.96
N ARG A 111 12.15 16.00 7.28
CA ARG A 111 12.63 17.18 8.02
C ARG A 111 13.17 16.81 9.40
N ALA A 112 12.48 15.96 10.13
CA ALA A 112 12.91 15.55 11.46
C ALA A 112 14.24 14.75 11.44
N LEU A 113 14.45 13.92 10.41
CA LEU A 113 15.70 13.21 10.20
C LEU A 113 16.85 14.18 9.85
N ASP A 114 16.58 15.16 8.98
CA ASP A 114 17.54 16.19 8.58
C ASP A 114 17.93 17.06 9.80
N ASP A 115 16.96 17.51 10.59
CA ASP A 115 17.18 18.27 11.82
C ASP A 115 18.00 17.50 12.87
N ALA A 116 17.92 16.17 12.85
CA ALA A 116 18.73 15.29 13.70
C ALA A 116 20.11 14.95 13.12
N GLY A 117 20.45 15.52 11.96
CA GLY A 117 21.71 15.27 11.28
C GLY A 117 21.83 13.88 10.68
N VAL A 118 20.72 13.20 10.42
CA VAL A 118 20.66 11.86 9.82
C VAL A 118 20.64 11.98 8.31
N THR A 119 21.67 11.48 7.64
CA THR A 119 21.71 11.38 6.19
C THR A 119 20.92 10.15 5.72
N VAL A 120 19.84 10.36 4.97
CA VAL A 120 19.04 9.31 4.35
C VAL A 120 19.57 9.00 2.97
N SER A 121 19.91 7.74 2.71
CA SER A 121 20.38 7.28 1.40
C SER A 121 19.25 6.81 0.50
N HIS A 122 18.20 6.23 1.09
CA HIS A 122 16.99 5.79 0.37
C HIS A 122 15.77 5.85 1.28
N LEU A 123 14.63 6.18 0.69
CA LEU A 123 13.35 6.22 1.39
C LEU A 123 12.29 5.56 0.50
N GLU A 124 11.54 4.63 1.09
CA GLU A 124 10.48 3.87 0.42
C GLU A 124 9.23 3.89 1.28
N LEU A 125 8.09 4.17 0.66
CA LEU A 125 6.79 4.10 1.31
C LEU A 125 5.96 2.98 0.68
N ASP A 126 5.76 1.90 1.45
CA ASP A 126 4.88 0.81 1.05
C ASP A 126 3.47 1.09 1.53
N LEU A 127 2.58 1.29 0.58
CA LEU A 127 1.15 1.42 0.86
C LEU A 127 0.53 0.03 1.00
N PRO A 128 -0.47 -0.14 1.89
CA PRO A 128 -1.26 -1.35 1.93
C PRO A 128 -1.88 -1.65 0.56
N SER A 129 -1.86 -2.91 0.17
CA SER A 129 -2.37 -3.39 -1.11
C SER A 129 -3.69 -4.15 -0.94
N LEU A 130 -4.39 -4.41 -2.03
CA LEU A 130 -5.54 -5.33 -2.01
C LEU A 130 -5.13 -6.79 -1.75
N ASP A 131 -3.87 -7.16 -2.04
CA ASP A 131 -3.33 -8.47 -1.65
C ASP A 131 -3.26 -8.61 -0.13
N ASP A 132 -2.89 -7.54 0.58
CA ASP A 132 -2.90 -7.52 2.05
C ASP A 132 -4.32 -7.62 2.59
N VAL A 133 -5.29 -6.92 1.98
CA VAL A 133 -6.71 -7.02 2.33
C VAL A 133 -7.24 -8.43 2.11
N PHE A 134 -6.92 -9.04 0.97
CA PHE A 134 -7.35 -10.40 0.65
C PHE A 134 -6.75 -11.40 1.64
N ALA A 135 -5.45 -11.30 1.93
CA ALA A 135 -4.77 -12.15 2.89
C ALA A 135 -5.35 -12.03 4.31
N ASP A 136 -5.67 -10.82 4.75
CA ASP A 136 -6.31 -10.57 6.05
C ASP A 136 -7.74 -11.15 6.10
N ALA A 137 -8.51 -10.96 5.04
CA ALA A 137 -9.91 -11.38 4.98
C ALA A 137 -10.09 -12.91 4.86
N THR A 138 -9.16 -13.61 4.19
CA THR A 138 -9.28 -15.03 3.86
C THR A 138 -8.27 -15.91 4.60
N GLY A 139 -7.27 -15.34 5.24
CA GLY A 139 -6.13 -16.05 5.83
C GLY A 139 -5.17 -16.67 4.79
N ARG A 140 -5.31 -16.30 3.51
CA ARG A 140 -4.51 -16.86 2.40
C ARG A 140 -4.01 -15.74 1.51
N ARG A 141 -2.84 -15.92 0.87
CA ARG A 141 -2.38 -15.08 -0.22
C ARG A 141 -2.79 -15.68 -1.56
N LEU A 142 -3.09 -14.85 -2.55
CA LEU A 142 -3.33 -15.32 -3.91
C LEU A 142 -2.02 -15.84 -4.51
N GLU A 143 -2.09 -17.01 -5.15
CA GLU A 143 -0.96 -17.54 -5.91
C GLU A 143 -0.68 -16.61 -7.10
N GLY A 144 0.54 -16.08 -7.18
CA GLY A 144 0.97 -15.18 -8.26
C GLY A 144 1.32 -13.76 -7.81
N ALA A 145 1.26 -13.44 -6.51
CA ALA A 145 1.67 -12.16 -5.94
C ALA A 145 3.20 -12.09 -5.62
N GLU A 146 4.03 -12.91 -6.26
CA GLU A 146 5.48 -12.76 -6.19
C GLU A 146 5.99 -11.82 -7.29
N LYS A 147 6.67 -10.79 -6.84
CA LYS A 147 7.51 -9.93 -7.68
C LYS A 147 8.83 -10.59 -7.97
#